data_a7c44ec86a20ef2c862edfe779c0a9e3
#
_entry.id   a7c44ec86a20ef2c862edfe779c0a9e3
#
_cell.length_a   1.000
_cell.length_b   1.000
_cell.length_c   1.000
_cell.angle_alpha   90.00
_cell.angle_beta   90.00
_cell.angle_gamma   90.00
#
_symmetry.space_group_name_H-M   'P 1'
#
loop_
_entity.id
_entity.type
_entity.pdbx_description
1 polymer ?
#
loop_
_entity_poly.entity_id
_entity_poly.type
_entity_poly.pdbx_seq_one_letter_code
_entity_poly.pdbx_strand_id
1 'polypeptide(L)'
;VLFVPRQRAPEGLKMNKYTFEDLVGDEKVFFAEDFNKKPMLRKESMPGDVRDILSIRKLDELLHLEVVRPPYIKVNHNGSGVPEKGYTRSVVVQGVNITDTVVPEKIYELFRAGATVTWCSLNQIVPELRDFTRVISDKMAVRTDVVGFMTPTGKRGYLPHHDPVDLFIVQLEGTKRWKLWNPPAERLGDNASYTDEQLGDPVIEVLLEPGDVLYLPYNTPHAAAAEDQVSLHLSIMMRPRMWKDLLRETFEQVADAPEFNEYPHIGTLRNSTVESLFRQKVTSLAARMDALDAGSELDRLAELGRHMPGSSRGSTFQTIAETDGLTPDALLRRTGASVEFGANDGGRTEMTVNGHRIAVPAQVAERLASLDEGEPIPAGEVFPGVPAERSTKAAQGLTRLGVLEMAGAR
;
A
#
# COMPACT_ATOMS: atom_id res chain seq x y z
N VAL A 1 30.02 29.71 13.84
CA VAL A 1 29.03 28.67 13.50
C VAL A 1 28.74 27.93 14.80
N LEU A 2 27.64 28.29 15.43
CA LEU A 2 27.18 27.66 16.70
C LEU A 2 26.43 26.39 16.34
N PHE A 3 26.93 25.25 16.78
CA PHE A 3 26.29 23.97 16.77
C PHE A 3 25.13 23.97 17.79
N VAL A 4 23.89 23.96 17.35
CA VAL A 4 22.74 23.73 18.23
C VAL A 4 22.50 22.22 18.24
N PRO A 5 22.61 21.51 19.36
CA PRO A 5 22.30 20.09 19.42
C PRO A 5 20.80 19.92 19.25
N ARG A 6 20.39 19.09 18.31
CA ARG A 6 19.00 18.60 18.20
C ARG A 6 18.61 17.94 19.51
N GLN A 7 17.66 18.54 20.22
CA GLN A 7 17.00 17.88 21.34
C GLN A 7 16.38 16.56 20.86
N ARG A 8 16.76 15.45 21.51
CA ARG A 8 16.09 14.18 21.33
C ARG A 8 14.62 14.35 21.72
N ALA A 9 13.73 14.05 20.81
CA ALA A 9 12.32 13.86 21.11
C ALA A 9 12.16 12.77 22.18
N PRO A 10 11.15 12.88 23.08
CA PRO A 10 10.93 11.89 24.12
C PRO A 10 10.69 10.50 23.50
N GLU A 11 11.30 9.48 24.07
CA GLU A 11 11.13 8.06 23.73
C GLU A 11 9.65 7.69 23.99
N GLY A 12 8.82 7.73 22.95
CA GLY A 12 7.39 7.43 23.06
C GLY A 12 6.63 7.35 21.73
N LEU A 13 7.10 8.06 20.70
CA LEU A 13 6.52 7.94 19.36
C LEU A 13 7.54 7.29 18.43
N LYS A 14 7.31 6.03 18.02
CA LYS A 14 7.93 5.53 16.80
C LYS A 14 7.20 6.21 15.64
N MET A 15 7.67 7.41 15.24
CA MET A 15 7.52 7.88 13.88
C MET A 15 8.02 6.76 12.95
N ASN A 16 7.45 6.62 11.75
CA ASN A 16 7.98 5.72 10.74
C ASN A 16 9.51 5.86 10.73
N LYS A 17 10.20 4.74 10.95
CA LYS A 17 11.67 4.71 11.00
C LYS A 17 12.26 5.21 9.67
N TYR A 18 11.48 5.12 8.59
CA TYR A 18 11.85 5.43 7.22
C TYR A 18 10.94 6.49 6.63
N THR A 19 11.48 7.33 5.77
CA THR A 19 10.80 8.40 5.04
C THR A 19 10.80 8.12 3.53
N PHE A 20 10.02 8.86 2.76
CA PHE A 20 10.05 8.76 1.30
C PHE A 20 11.39 9.27 0.73
N GLU A 21 12.00 10.26 1.39
CA GLU A 21 13.32 10.79 1.01
C GLU A 21 14.45 9.78 1.20
N ASP A 22 14.33 8.83 2.14
CA ASP A 22 15.30 7.73 2.25
C ASP A 22 15.32 6.88 0.97
N LEU A 23 14.15 6.73 0.31
CA LEU A 23 14.03 6.00 -0.95
C LEU A 23 14.51 6.80 -2.15
N VAL A 24 14.10 8.07 -2.25
CA VAL A 24 14.25 8.85 -3.49
C VAL A 24 15.26 10.01 -3.39
N GLY A 25 15.66 10.43 -2.20
CA GLY A 25 16.44 11.65 -1.97
C GLY A 25 15.58 12.89 -2.03
N ASP A 26 15.94 13.85 -2.84
CA ASP A 26 15.12 15.04 -3.07
C ASP A 26 13.88 14.67 -3.88
N GLU A 27 12.71 14.77 -3.25
CA GLU A 27 11.42 14.43 -3.86
C GLU A 27 11.13 15.24 -5.13
N LYS A 28 11.48 16.53 -5.15
CA LYS A 28 11.22 17.39 -6.31
C LYS A 28 12.04 16.95 -7.50
N VAL A 29 13.31 16.58 -7.26
CA VAL A 29 14.18 16.04 -8.30
C VAL A 29 13.65 14.70 -8.80
N PHE A 30 13.28 13.80 -7.91
CA PHE A 30 12.71 12.49 -8.27
C PHE A 30 11.50 12.64 -9.18
N PHE A 31 10.50 13.46 -8.80
CA PHE A 31 9.30 13.65 -9.62
C PHE A 31 9.60 14.39 -10.94
N ALA A 32 10.55 15.31 -10.93
CA ALA A 32 10.91 16.06 -12.12
C ALA A 32 11.73 15.26 -13.11
N GLU A 33 12.64 14.39 -12.66
CA GLU A 33 13.65 13.77 -13.51
C GLU A 33 13.56 12.26 -13.68
N ASP A 34 13.10 11.53 -12.63
CA ASP A 34 13.20 10.07 -12.58
C ASP A 34 11.83 9.39 -12.67
N PHE A 35 10.85 9.88 -11.89
CA PHE A 35 9.55 9.24 -11.81
C PHE A 35 8.92 9.08 -13.19
N ASN A 36 8.59 7.81 -13.53
CA ASN A 36 7.95 7.45 -14.79
C ASN A 36 8.77 7.78 -16.06
N LYS A 37 10.08 8.03 -15.91
CA LYS A 37 10.98 8.45 -17.00
C LYS A 37 12.20 7.55 -17.14
N LYS A 38 12.94 7.32 -16.06
CA LYS A 38 14.19 6.55 -16.07
C LYS A 38 14.45 5.85 -14.75
N PRO A 39 15.23 4.76 -14.73
CA PRO A 39 15.70 4.14 -13.50
C PRO A 39 16.53 5.12 -12.66
N MET A 40 16.43 5.00 -11.33
CA MET A 40 17.22 5.77 -10.37
C MET A 40 17.91 4.82 -9.40
N LEU A 41 19.22 4.95 -9.20
CA LEU A 41 19.99 4.22 -8.20
C LEU A 41 20.41 5.14 -7.07
N ARG A 42 20.20 4.69 -5.84
CA ARG A 42 20.72 5.34 -4.64
C ARG A 42 21.52 4.35 -3.83
N LYS A 43 22.80 4.65 -3.64
CA LYS A 43 23.71 3.82 -2.84
C LYS A 43 23.61 4.20 -1.37
N GLU A 44 23.56 3.18 -0.50
CA GLU A 44 23.58 3.31 0.96
C GLU A 44 22.55 4.34 1.49
N SER A 45 21.37 4.42 0.85
CA SER A 45 20.41 5.49 1.17
C SER A 45 19.50 5.15 2.35
N MET A 46 19.32 3.86 2.65
CA MET A 46 18.47 3.44 3.75
C MET A 46 19.18 3.61 5.09
N PRO A 47 18.57 4.34 6.07
CA PRO A 47 19.19 4.58 7.35
C PRO A 47 19.18 3.32 8.25
N GLY A 48 20.26 3.13 8.99
CA GLY A 48 20.40 2.06 9.99
C GLY A 48 20.62 0.68 9.39
N ASP A 49 20.29 -0.36 10.15
CA ASP A 49 20.39 -1.74 9.66
C ASP A 49 19.11 -2.13 8.91
N VAL A 50 19.23 -2.34 7.60
CA VAL A 50 18.10 -2.71 6.74
C VAL A 50 17.49 -4.08 7.09
N ARG A 51 18.20 -4.93 7.84
CA ARG A 51 17.66 -6.19 8.37
C ARG A 51 16.56 -5.97 9.41
N ASP A 52 16.45 -4.76 9.96
CA ASP A 52 15.31 -4.37 10.80
C ASP A 52 14.01 -4.21 9.99
N ILE A 53 14.11 -4.00 8.66
CA ILE A 53 12.94 -3.99 7.77
C ILE A 53 12.44 -5.44 7.61
N LEU A 54 13.34 -6.32 7.19
CA LEU A 54 13.13 -7.76 7.03
C LEU A 54 14.49 -8.45 6.92
N SER A 55 14.61 -9.67 7.43
CA SER A 55 15.83 -10.48 7.34
C SER A 55 15.53 -11.90 6.90
N ILE A 56 16.57 -12.60 6.40
CA ILE A 56 16.49 -14.04 6.08
C ILE A 56 16.01 -14.82 7.30
N ARG A 57 16.50 -14.49 8.49
CA ARG A 57 16.06 -15.12 9.75
C ARG A 57 14.55 -14.94 9.97
N LYS A 58 14.02 -13.75 9.72
CA LYS A 58 12.58 -13.49 9.87
C LYS A 58 11.75 -14.27 8.86
N LEU A 59 12.22 -14.41 7.63
CA LEU A 59 11.56 -15.24 6.62
C LEU A 59 11.59 -16.73 6.99
N ASP A 60 12.67 -17.19 7.59
CA ASP A 60 12.78 -18.57 8.09
C ASP A 60 11.79 -18.82 9.24
N GLU A 61 11.66 -17.89 10.19
CA GLU A 61 10.64 -17.94 11.24
C GLU A 61 9.22 -17.99 10.64
N LEU A 62 8.92 -17.18 9.63
CA LEU A 62 7.63 -17.17 8.95
C LEU A 62 7.34 -18.48 8.22
N LEU A 63 8.37 -19.13 7.66
CA LEU A 63 8.21 -20.39 6.94
C LEU A 63 7.68 -21.52 7.84
N HIS A 64 7.95 -21.46 9.14
CA HIS A 64 7.43 -22.39 10.13
C HIS A 64 6.01 -22.09 10.62
N LEU A 65 5.39 -21.01 10.14
CA LEU A 65 4.00 -20.72 10.43
C LEU A 65 3.10 -21.48 9.43
N GLU A 66 2.32 -22.43 9.92
CA GLU A 66 1.43 -23.27 9.08
C GLU A 66 0.37 -22.46 8.31
N VAL A 67 0.16 -21.20 8.67
CA VAL A 67 -0.75 -20.28 7.97
C VAL A 67 -0.14 -19.68 6.70
N VAL A 68 1.19 -19.71 6.55
CA VAL A 68 1.89 -19.23 5.34
C VAL A 68 1.84 -20.33 4.28
N ARG A 69 1.20 -20.02 3.18
CA ARG A 69 0.92 -20.96 2.08
C ARG A 69 0.79 -20.24 0.76
N PRO A 70 0.73 -20.90 -0.38
CA PRO A 70 0.36 -20.26 -1.65
C PRO A 70 -0.96 -19.48 -1.52
N PRO A 71 -1.10 -18.27 -2.12
CA PRO A 71 -0.12 -17.62 -3.00
C PRO A 71 0.96 -16.78 -2.29
N TYR A 72 1.02 -16.75 -0.94
CA TYR A 72 1.98 -15.94 -0.19
C TYR A 72 3.43 -16.39 -0.30
N ILE A 73 3.66 -17.63 -0.71
CA ILE A 73 5.00 -18.18 -1.00
C ILE A 73 4.97 -18.90 -2.34
N LYS A 74 5.98 -18.66 -3.16
CA LYS A 74 6.22 -19.30 -4.46
C LYS A 74 7.67 -19.69 -4.59
N VAL A 75 7.94 -20.69 -5.39
CA VAL A 75 9.29 -21.17 -5.69
C VAL A 75 9.51 -21.13 -7.20
N ASN A 76 10.61 -20.55 -7.62
CA ASN A 76 11.01 -20.49 -9.03
C ASN A 76 12.38 -21.16 -9.18
N HIS A 77 12.51 -22.06 -10.14
CA HIS A 77 13.74 -22.75 -10.44
C HIS A 77 14.03 -22.66 -11.93
N ASN A 78 15.22 -22.13 -12.27
CA ASN A 78 15.66 -21.94 -13.65
C ASN A 78 14.65 -21.18 -14.54
N GLY A 79 14.05 -20.12 -14.00
CA GLY A 79 13.08 -19.29 -14.74
C GLY A 79 11.66 -19.85 -14.81
N SER A 80 11.40 -21.01 -14.22
CA SER A 80 10.08 -21.66 -14.21
C SER A 80 9.55 -21.85 -12.80
N GLY A 81 8.24 -21.62 -12.60
CA GLY A 81 7.59 -21.86 -11.33
C GLY A 81 7.57 -23.35 -10.96
N VAL A 82 7.96 -23.68 -9.76
CA VAL A 82 7.83 -25.04 -9.19
C VAL A 82 6.35 -25.25 -8.86
N PRO A 83 5.70 -26.33 -9.32
CA PRO A 83 4.31 -26.62 -8.96
C PRO A 83 4.13 -26.73 -7.44
N GLU A 84 3.06 -26.13 -6.90
CA GLU A 84 2.79 -26.05 -5.45
C GLU A 84 2.80 -27.42 -4.77
N LYS A 85 2.28 -28.46 -5.44
CA LYS A 85 2.33 -29.86 -4.95
C LYS A 85 3.75 -30.37 -4.67
N GLY A 86 4.78 -29.73 -5.24
CA GLY A 86 6.18 -30.06 -5.01
C GLY A 86 6.66 -29.69 -3.61
N TYR A 87 6.02 -28.71 -2.94
CA TYR A 87 6.46 -28.21 -1.64
C TYR A 87 5.31 -28.01 -0.64
N THR A 88 4.11 -28.53 -0.93
CA THR A 88 2.96 -28.46 -0.01
C THR A 88 2.43 -29.85 0.34
N ARG A 89 1.61 -29.93 1.38
CA ARG A 89 0.86 -31.12 1.81
C ARG A 89 -0.52 -30.72 2.35
N SER A 90 -1.41 -31.70 2.43
CA SER A 90 -2.68 -31.53 3.13
C SER A 90 -2.50 -31.75 4.63
N VAL A 91 -3.17 -30.93 5.44
CA VAL A 91 -3.29 -31.06 6.90
C VAL A 91 -4.72 -30.81 7.34
N VAL A 92 -5.12 -31.32 8.48
CA VAL A 92 -6.44 -31.05 9.07
C VAL A 92 -6.28 -30.08 10.24
N VAL A 93 -6.92 -28.91 10.15
CA VAL A 93 -6.93 -27.89 11.21
C VAL A 93 -8.38 -27.69 11.65
N GLN A 94 -8.68 -27.95 12.94
CA GLN A 94 -10.03 -27.82 13.49
C GLN A 94 -11.12 -28.52 12.65
N GLY A 95 -10.82 -29.71 12.11
CA GLY A 95 -11.72 -30.50 11.28
C GLY A 95 -11.84 -30.02 9.80
N VAL A 96 -11.16 -28.95 9.41
CA VAL A 96 -11.12 -28.44 8.03
C VAL A 96 -9.85 -28.94 7.34
N ASN A 97 -10.00 -29.52 6.15
CA ASN A 97 -8.85 -29.95 5.34
C ASN A 97 -8.25 -28.76 4.61
N ILE A 98 -6.99 -28.45 4.93
CA ILE A 98 -6.14 -27.45 4.27
C ILE A 98 -5.21 -28.22 3.32
N THR A 99 -5.28 -27.95 2.03
CA THR A 99 -4.64 -28.79 0.99
C THR A 99 -3.26 -28.31 0.55
N ASP A 100 -2.83 -27.13 0.99
CA ASP A 100 -1.69 -26.38 0.47
C ASP A 100 -0.74 -25.84 1.57
N THR A 101 -0.70 -26.53 2.71
CA THR A 101 0.24 -26.19 3.79
C THR A 101 1.67 -26.44 3.34
N VAL A 102 2.52 -25.45 3.47
CA VAL A 102 3.94 -25.52 3.08
C VAL A 102 4.70 -26.53 3.96
N VAL A 103 5.61 -27.25 3.33
CA VAL A 103 6.57 -28.17 3.99
C VAL A 103 7.94 -27.50 3.97
N PRO A 104 8.43 -26.93 5.09
CA PRO A 104 9.70 -26.20 5.14
C PRO A 104 10.89 -26.98 4.57
N GLU A 105 11.00 -28.26 4.88
CA GLU A 105 12.09 -29.12 4.43
C GLU A 105 12.18 -29.17 2.90
N LYS A 106 11.03 -29.21 2.21
CA LYS A 106 10.98 -29.21 0.74
C LYS A 106 11.38 -27.86 0.15
N ILE A 107 11.04 -26.76 0.83
CA ILE A 107 11.52 -25.42 0.45
C ILE A 107 13.03 -25.34 0.58
N TYR A 108 13.59 -25.85 1.68
CA TYR A 108 15.06 -25.89 1.89
C TYR A 108 15.77 -26.77 0.85
N GLU A 109 15.20 -27.91 0.49
CA GLU A 109 15.74 -28.77 -0.58
C GLU A 109 15.78 -28.03 -1.92
N LEU A 110 14.68 -27.40 -2.31
CA LEU A 110 14.58 -26.62 -3.53
C LEU A 110 15.56 -25.44 -3.54
N PHE A 111 15.67 -24.73 -2.42
CA PHE A 111 16.61 -23.62 -2.27
C PHE A 111 18.09 -24.08 -2.41
N ARG A 112 18.47 -25.21 -1.78
CA ARG A 112 19.80 -25.82 -1.95
C ARG A 112 20.04 -26.27 -3.39
N ALA A 113 19.00 -26.69 -4.10
CA ALA A 113 19.08 -27.02 -5.52
C ALA A 113 19.19 -25.80 -6.46
N GLY A 114 19.13 -24.58 -5.91
CA GLY A 114 19.31 -23.34 -6.66
C GLY A 114 18.01 -22.59 -6.98
N ALA A 115 16.87 -22.99 -6.41
CA ALA A 115 15.61 -22.29 -6.61
C ALA A 115 15.55 -20.98 -5.79
N THR A 116 14.95 -19.95 -6.35
CA THR A 116 14.58 -18.71 -5.65
C THR A 116 13.24 -18.91 -4.93
N VAL A 117 13.20 -18.53 -3.66
CA VAL A 117 11.97 -18.46 -2.88
C VAL A 117 11.44 -17.04 -2.92
N THR A 118 10.18 -16.89 -3.32
CA THR A 118 9.49 -15.59 -3.45
C THR A 118 8.37 -15.52 -2.41
N TRP A 119 8.42 -14.48 -1.60
CA TRP A 119 7.42 -14.18 -0.58
C TRP A 119 6.52 -13.06 -1.08
N CYS A 120 5.27 -13.36 -1.35
CA CYS A 120 4.30 -12.41 -1.91
C CYS A 120 3.49 -11.72 -0.82
N SER A 121 3.12 -10.47 -1.07
CA SER A 121 2.25 -9.68 -0.19
C SER A 121 2.72 -9.64 1.28
N LEU A 122 4.03 -9.52 1.49
CA LEU A 122 4.64 -9.51 2.81
C LEU A 122 4.10 -8.39 3.72
N ASN A 123 3.67 -7.27 3.17
CA ASN A 123 3.02 -6.19 3.90
C ASN A 123 1.67 -6.59 4.53
N GLN A 124 1.08 -7.72 4.13
CA GLN A 124 -0.11 -8.28 4.76
C GLN A 124 0.24 -9.20 5.95
N ILE A 125 1.46 -9.74 5.97
CA ILE A 125 1.93 -10.75 6.94
C ILE A 125 2.84 -10.10 7.98
N VAL A 126 3.67 -9.14 7.58
CA VAL A 126 4.68 -8.47 8.42
C VAL A 126 4.24 -7.03 8.69
N PRO A 127 3.81 -6.71 9.93
CA PRO A 127 3.30 -5.38 10.26
C PRO A 127 4.30 -4.24 9.98
N GLU A 128 5.60 -4.47 10.22
CA GLU A 128 6.66 -3.50 10.00
C GLU A 128 6.75 -3.10 8.52
N LEU A 129 6.54 -4.04 7.60
CA LEU A 129 6.51 -3.76 6.16
C LEU A 129 5.26 -2.99 5.74
N ARG A 130 4.13 -3.19 6.43
CA ARG A 130 2.93 -2.39 6.21
C ARG A 130 3.18 -0.92 6.53
N ASP A 131 3.82 -0.65 7.67
CA ASP A 131 4.15 0.71 8.07
C ASP A 131 5.19 1.34 7.13
N PHE A 132 6.17 0.56 6.68
CA PHE A 132 7.15 1.01 5.70
C PHE A 132 6.50 1.39 4.35
N THR A 133 5.62 0.54 3.83
CA THR A 133 4.95 0.80 2.54
C THR A 133 3.95 1.94 2.58
N ARG A 134 3.43 2.28 3.76
CA ARG A 134 2.54 3.43 3.93
C ARG A 134 3.20 4.73 3.50
N VAL A 135 4.49 4.90 3.77
CA VAL A 135 5.27 6.07 3.33
C VAL A 135 5.14 6.30 1.81
N ILE A 136 5.16 5.21 1.04
CA ILE A 136 5.00 5.26 -0.42
C ILE A 136 3.53 5.49 -0.81
N SER A 137 2.61 4.74 -0.20
CA SER A 137 1.17 4.83 -0.51
C SER A 137 0.61 6.22 -0.24
N ASP A 138 0.99 6.84 0.88
CA ASP A 138 0.53 8.17 1.26
C ASP A 138 1.07 9.23 0.29
N LYS A 139 2.34 9.09 -0.11
CA LYS A 139 2.98 10.05 -1.01
C LYS A 139 2.51 9.93 -2.45
N MET A 140 2.35 8.71 -2.93
CA MET A 140 2.06 8.42 -4.33
C MET A 140 0.56 8.24 -4.63
N ALA A 141 -0.28 8.22 -3.61
CA ALA A 141 -1.71 7.89 -3.71
C ALA A 141 -1.98 6.58 -4.49
N VAL A 142 -1.17 5.55 -4.24
CA VAL A 142 -1.26 4.25 -4.91
C VAL A 142 -1.26 3.11 -3.89
N ARG A 143 -1.83 1.99 -4.29
CA ARG A 143 -1.69 0.74 -3.53
C ARG A 143 -0.32 0.15 -3.76
N THR A 144 0.33 -0.25 -2.66
CA THR A 144 1.62 -0.95 -2.69
C THR A 144 1.44 -2.41 -2.32
N ASP A 145 2.27 -3.25 -2.91
CA ASP A 145 2.43 -4.64 -2.50
C ASP A 145 3.93 -4.96 -2.37
N VAL A 146 4.30 -5.80 -1.42
CA VAL A 146 5.71 -6.11 -1.14
C VAL A 146 5.99 -7.57 -1.45
N VAL A 147 6.99 -7.78 -2.28
CA VAL A 147 7.50 -9.11 -2.60
C VAL A 147 8.95 -9.22 -2.17
N GLY A 148 9.26 -10.23 -1.34
CA GLY A 148 10.62 -10.57 -0.96
C GLY A 148 11.17 -11.66 -1.87
N PHE A 149 12.38 -11.49 -2.35
CA PHE A 149 13.08 -12.47 -3.19
C PHE A 149 14.33 -12.95 -2.50
N MET A 150 14.34 -14.21 -2.09
CA MET A 150 15.50 -14.89 -1.53
C MET A 150 16.11 -15.80 -2.60
N THR A 151 17.31 -15.45 -3.07
CA THR A 151 17.99 -16.12 -4.19
C THR A 151 19.32 -16.74 -3.71
N PRO A 152 19.59 -18.02 -4.00
CA PRO A 152 20.86 -18.65 -3.65
C PRO A 152 22.05 -18.04 -4.38
N THR A 153 23.23 -18.17 -3.81
CA THR A 153 24.51 -17.71 -4.36
C THR A 153 24.69 -18.12 -5.82
N GLY A 154 25.07 -17.17 -6.67
CA GLY A 154 25.35 -17.38 -8.09
C GLY A 154 24.14 -17.78 -8.94
N LYS A 155 22.90 -17.59 -8.43
CA LYS A 155 21.69 -18.00 -9.14
C LYS A 155 20.86 -16.80 -9.60
N ARG A 156 20.15 -17.02 -10.71
CA ARG A 156 19.10 -16.16 -11.25
C ARG A 156 17.74 -16.80 -11.01
N GLY A 157 16.82 -16.09 -10.36
CA GLY A 157 15.51 -16.65 -10.06
C GLY A 157 14.56 -16.64 -11.25
N TYR A 158 14.56 -15.54 -12.00
CA TYR A 158 13.63 -15.27 -13.09
C TYR A 158 14.38 -14.95 -14.39
N LEU A 159 13.76 -15.25 -15.52
CA LEU A 159 14.22 -14.78 -16.83
C LEU A 159 14.13 -13.25 -16.89
N PRO A 160 14.84 -12.60 -17.82
CA PRO A 160 14.61 -11.18 -18.09
C PRO A 160 13.13 -10.93 -18.35
N HIS A 161 12.54 -9.94 -17.71
CA HIS A 161 11.11 -9.64 -17.84
C HIS A 161 10.83 -8.17 -17.54
N HIS A 162 9.62 -7.72 -17.85
CA HIS A 162 9.09 -6.47 -17.32
C HIS A 162 7.76 -6.76 -16.59
N ASP A 163 7.45 -5.87 -15.65
CA ASP A 163 6.21 -5.86 -14.91
C ASP A 163 5.39 -4.60 -15.24
N PRO A 164 4.05 -4.68 -15.27
CA PRO A 164 3.18 -3.52 -15.48
C PRO A 164 2.97 -2.72 -14.18
N VAL A 165 4.06 -2.38 -13.52
CA VAL A 165 4.11 -1.62 -12.26
C VAL A 165 5.40 -0.80 -12.19
N ASP A 166 5.38 0.25 -11.37
CA ASP A 166 6.62 0.88 -10.89
C ASP A 166 7.15 0.09 -9.71
N LEU A 167 8.48 0.03 -9.55
CA LEU A 167 9.15 -0.75 -8.52
C LEU A 167 10.13 0.11 -7.73
N PHE A 168 10.08 0.02 -6.40
CA PHE A 168 11.25 0.27 -5.57
C PHE A 168 11.85 -1.06 -5.12
N ILE A 169 13.12 -1.25 -5.38
CA ILE A 169 13.89 -2.40 -4.96
C ILE A 169 14.80 -1.95 -3.84
N VAL A 170 14.72 -2.62 -2.68
CA VAL A 170 15.57 -2.38 -1.51
C VAL A 170 16.39 -3.63 -1.26
N GLN A 171 17.70 -3.55 -1.39
CA GLN A 171 18.59 -4.66 -1.07
C GLN A 171 18.76 -4.76 0.45
N LEU A 172 18.53 -5.96 1.01
CA LEU A 172 18.55 -6.17 2.47
C LEU A 172 19.76 -7.00 2.91
N GLU A 173 20.03 -8.13 2.27
CA GLU A 173 21.15 -9.00 2.62
C GLU A 173 21.81 -9.56 1.36
N GLY A 174 23.13 -9.78 1.41
CA GLY A 174 23.93 -10.19 0.27
C GLY A 174 23.92 -9.17 -0.86
N THR A 175 24.45 -9.53 -2.01
CA THR A 175 24.56 -8.68 -3.17
C THR A 175 23.80 -9.23 -4.36
N LYS A 176 23.33 -8.35 -5.22
CA LYS A 176 22.56 -8.73 -6.41
C LYS A 176 22.91 -7.84 -7.58
N ARG A 177 23.31 -8.45 -8.69
CA ARG A 177 23.59 -7.77 -9.95
C ARG A 177 22.32 -7.60 -10.75
N TRP A 178 22.02 -6.39 -11.14
CA TRP A 178 20.86 -6.02 -11.94
C TRP A 178 21.28 -5.55 -13.32
N LYS A 179 20.57 -6.02 -14.33
CA LYS A 179 20.66 -5.58 -15.72
C LYS A 179 19.33 -4.98 -16.13
N LEU A 180 19.39 -3.79 -16.73
CA LEU A 180 18.19 -3.04 -17.13
C LEU A 180 18.29 -2.68 -18.60
N TRP A 181 17.13 -2.69 -19.26
CA TRP A 181 16.97 -2.28 -20.65
C TRP A 181 15.95 -1.14 -20.74
N ASN A 182 15.93 -0.46 -21.89
CA ASN A 182 14.94 0.60 -22.12
C ASN A 182 13.53 0.02 -22.11
N PRO A 183 12.58 0.69 -21.44
CA PRO A 183 11.18 0.28 -21.51
C PRO A 183 10.66 0.38 -22.95
N PRO A 184 9.65 -0.43 -23.33
CA PRO A 184 9.00 -0.32 -24.63
C PRO A 184 8.34 1.07 -24.79
N ALA A 185 8.23 1.54 -26.03
CA ALA A 185 7.65 2.84 -26.34
C ALA A 185 6.18 2.95 -25.92
N GLU A 186 5.45 1.83 -26.01
CA GLU A 186 4.07 1.72 -25.55
C GLU A 186 4.03 1.06 -24.17
N ARG A 187 3.11 1.54 -23.30
CA ARG A 187 2.87 0.92 -22.00
C ARG A 187 2.09 -0.37 -22.17
N LEU A 188 2.68 -1.48 -21.75
CA LEU A 188 2.07 -2.80 -21.83
C LEU A 188 1.34 -3.10 -20.52
N GLY A 189 0.11 -3.59 -20.61
CA GLY A 189 -0.70 -3.92 -19.44
C GLY A 189 -0.35 -5.24 -18.78
N ASP A 190 0.43 -6.09 -19.45
CA ASP A 190 0.76 -7.45 -19.02
C ASP A 190 2.26 -7.61 -18.75
N ASN A 191 2.61 -8.62 -17.97
CA ASN A 191 3.99 -9.06 -17.80
C ASN A 191 4.47 -9.73 -19.09
N ALA A 192 5.73 -9.53 -19.46
CA ALA A 192 6.37 -10.30 -20.51
C ALA A 192 7.77 -10.74 -20.09
N SER A 193 8.15 -11.94 -20.51
CA SER A 193 9.51 -12.47 -20.35
C SER A 193 10.24 -12.46 -21.68
N TYR A 194 11.55 -12.32 -21.63
CA TYR A 194 12.42 -12.19 -22.78
C TYR A 194 13.56 -13.19 -22.72
N THR A 195 14.10 -13.54 -23.88
CA THR A 195 15.43 -14.15 -23.94
C THR A 195 16.51 -13.04 -23.96
N ASP A 196 17.73 -13.41 -23.62
CA ASP A 196 18.87 -12.47 -23.66
C ASP A 196 19.09 -11.93 -25.09
N GLU A 197 18.82 -12.75 -26.12
CA GLU A 197 18.94 -12.38 -27.54
C GLU A 197 17.88 -11.35 -27.97
N GLN A 198 16.68 -11.39 -27.38
CA GLN A 198 15.61 -10.41 -27.67
C GLN A 198 15.91 -9.03 -27.13
N LEU A 199 16.62 -8.95 -26.01
CA LEU A 199 16.93 -7.68 -25.34
C LEU A 199 18.28 -7.07 -25.77
N GLY A 200 19.23 -7.91 -26.19
CA GLY A 200 20.59 -7.46 -26.49
C GLY A 200 21.36 -6.99 -25.25
N ASP A 201 22.30 -6.09 -25.45
CA ASP A 201 23.12 -5.57 -24.34
C ASP A 201 22.29 -4.69 -23.39
N PRO A 202 22.46 -4.81 -22.07
CA PRO A 202 21.79 -3.96 -21.11
C PRO A 202 22.29 -2.50 -21.21
N VAL A 203 21.39 -1.55 -21.03
CA VAL A 203 21.76 -0.11 -21.00
C VAL A 203 22.30 0.29 -19.63
N ILE A 204 21.95 -0.43 -18.58
CA ILE A 204 22.44 -0.23 -17.21
C ILE A 204 22.76 -1.58 -16.60
N GLU A 205 23.94 -1.69 -16.00
CA GLU A 205 24.30 -2.81 -15.15
C GLU A 205 24.81 -2.29 -13.81
N VAL A 206 24.17 -2.72 -12.70
CA VAL A 206 24.50 -2.27 -11.35
C VAL A 206 24.56 -3.42 -10.37
N LEU A 207 25.44 -3.33 -9.38
CA LEU A 207 25.49 -4.21 -8.23
C LEU A 207 24.78 -3.52 -7.05
N LEU A 208 23.73 -4.13 -6.52
CA LEU A 208 23.09 -3.68 -5.30
C LEU A 208 23.71 -4.36 -4.08
N GLU A 209 23.96 -3.55 -3.06
CA GLU A 209 24.47 -3.92 -1.75
C GLU A 209 23.44 -3.58 -0.67
N PRO A 210 23.50 -4.17 0.55
CA PRO A 210 22.53 -3.84 1.61
C PRO A 210 22.42 -2.32 1.88
N GLY A 211 21.20 -1.81 1.86
CA GLY A 211 20.91 -0.37 1.99
C GLY A 211 20.77 0.39 0.68
N ASP A 212 21.09 -0.24 -0.45
CA ASP A 212 20.87 0.37 -1.77
C ASP A 212 19.38 0.33 -2.15
N VAL A 213 18.95 1.35 -2.87
CA VAL A 213 17.61 1.47 -3.45
C VAL A 213 17.71 1.68 -4.95
N LEU A 214 16.95 0.88 -5.70
CA LEU A 214 16.79 1.01 -7.15
C LEU A 214 15.33 1.24 -7.49
N TYR A 215 15.02 2.34 -8.17
CA TYR A 215 13.71 2.60 -8.73
C TYR A 215 13.67 2.18 -10.20
N LEU A 216 12.65 1.44 -10.58
CA LEU A 216 12.35 1.08 -11.97
C LEU A 216 11.00 1.65 -12.38
N PRO A 217 10.96 2.49 -13.42
CA PRO A 217 9.71 2.92 -14.02
C PRO A 217 8.92 1.76 -14.61
N TYR A 218 7.63 1.97 -14.79
CA TYR A 218 6.68 1.06 -15.41
C TYR A 218 7.21 0.41 -16.71
N ASN A 219 7.10 -0.91 -16.79
CA ASN A 219 7.56 -1.74 -17.90
C ASN A 219 9.09 -1.71 -18.18
N THR A 220 9.92 -1.34 -17.23
CA THR A 220 11.38 -1.44 -17.42
C THR A 220 11.80 -2.91 -17.47
N PRO A 221 12.30 -3.44 -18.60
CA PRO A 221 12.80 -4.80 -18.64
C PRO A 221 14.03 -4.93 -17.76
N HIS A 222 14.08 -5.97 -16.96
CA HIS A 222 15.14 -6.21 -15.98
C HIS A 222 15.43 -7.69 -15.77
N ALA A 223 16.64 -7.96 -15.32
CA ALA A 223 17.11 -9.27 -14.86
C ALA A 223 18.02 -9.09 -13.67
N ALA A 224 17.98 -10.06 -12.73
CA ALA A 224 18.79 -9.98 -11.54
C ALA A 224 19.35 -11.35 -11.14
N ALA A 225 20.62 -11.38 -10.72
CA ALA A 225 21.32 -12.56 -10.25
C ALA A 225 22.04 -12.28 -8.93
N ALA A 226 21.95 -13.20 -7.97
CA ALA A 226 22.78 -13.16 -6.76
C ALA A 226 24.24 -13.42 -7.11
N GLU A 227 25.14 -12.70 -6.46
CA GLU A 227 26.59 -12.86 -6.65
C GLU A 227 27.16 -13.90 -5.68
N ASP A 228 28.07 -13.51 -4.81
CA ASP A 228 28.86 -14.38 -3.99
C ASP A 228 28.18 -14.89 -2.71
N GLN A 229 26.97 -14.39 -2.44
CA GLN A 229 26.20 -14.70 -1.23
C GLN A 229 24.72 -14.94 -1.56
N VAL A 230 23.99 -15.56 -0.62
CA VAL A 230 22.54 -15.56 -0.65
C VAL A 230 22.06 -14.10 -0.65
N SER A 231 21.18 -13.77 -1.56
CA SER A 231 20.66 -12.42 -1.69
C SER A 231 19.20 -12.35 -1.26
N LEU A 232 18.88 -11.39 -0.40
CA LEU A 232 17.51 -10.99 -0.08
C LEU A 232 17.29 -9.52 -0.48
N HIS A 233 16.28 -9.29 -1.30
CA HIS A 233 15.78 -7.94 -1.57
C HIS A 233 14.25 -7.89 -1.49
N LEU A 234 13.73 -6.70 -1.26
CA LEU A 234 12.31 -6.38 -1.43
C LEU A 234 12.09 -5.71 -2.78
N SER A 235 11.02 -6.09 -3.45
CA SER A 235 10.40 -5.32 -4.52
C SER A 235 9.08 -4.76 -4.02
N ILE A 236 9.00 -3.44 -3.91
CA ILE A 236 7.78 -2.74 -3.51
C ILE A 236 7.10 -2.30 -4.79
N MET A 237 6.03 -2.98 -5.12
CA MET A 237 5.26 -2.76 -6.34
C MET A 237 4.24 -1.65 -6.12
N MET A 238 4.25 -0.67 -7.00
CA MET A 238 3.24 0.40 -7.07
C MET A 238 2.40 0.19 -8.32
N ARG A 239 1.11 -0.06 -8.14
CA ARG A 239 0.18 -0.20 -9.27
C ARG A 239 -0.32 1.17 -9.69
N PRO A 240 0.14 1.71 -10.83
CA PRO A 240 -0.29 3.03 -11.26
C PRO A 240 -1.78 3.01 -11.61
N ARG A 241 -2.46 4.07 -11.26
CA ARG A 241 -3.82 4.36 -11.73
C ARG A 241 -3.72 5.21 -13.00
N MET A 242 -4.12 4.65 -14.11
CA MET A 242 -4.09 5.34 -15.41
C MET A 242 -5.26 6.34 -15.49
N TRP A 243 -5.16 7.32 -16.36
CA TRP A 243 -6.28 8.25 -16.62
C TRP A 243 -7.61 7.55 -16.86
N LYS A 244 -7.59 6.42 -17.59
CA LYS A 244 -8.80 5.61 -17.82
C LYS A 244 -9.43 5.08 -16.52
N ASP A 245 -8.61 4.79 -15.50
CA ASP A 245 -9.08 4.25 -14.22
C ASP A 245 -9.66 5.39 -13.37
N LEU A 246 -8.98 6.54 -13.31
CA LEU A 246 -9.45 7.74 -12.63
C LEU A 246 -10.77 8.24 -13.24
N LEU A 247 -10.82 8.35 -14.58
CA LEU A 247 -12.03 8.77 -15.27
C LEU A 247 -13.19 7.79 -15.10
N ARG A 248 -12.93 6.49 -15.01
CA ARG A 248 -13.97 5.49 -14.71
C ARG A 248 -14.54 5.69 -13.31
N GLU A 249 -13.69 5.89 -12.30
CA GLU A 249 -14.14 6.13 -10.92
C GLU A 249 -14.94 7.43 -10.81
N THR A 250 -14.53 8.51 -11.51
CA THR A 250 -15.30 9.75 -11.59
C THR A 250 -16.64 9.55 -12.31
N PHE A 251 -16.63 8.78 -13.41
CA PHE A 251 -17.87 8.45 -14.16
C PHE A 251 -18.84 7.67 -13.26
N GLU A 252 -18.39 6.64 -12.55
CA GLU A 252 -19.23 5.83 -11.66
C GLU A 252 -19.89 6.71 -10.59
N GLN A 253 -19.14 7.62 -9.96
CA GLN A 253 -19.69 8.56 -8.98
C GLN A 253 -20.78 9.46 -9.57
N VAL A 254 -20.54 10.01 -10.77
CA VAL A 254 -21.52 10.91 -11.42
C VAL A 254 -22.74 10.14 -11.91
N ALA A 255 -22.54 8.88 -12.36
CA ALA A 255 -23.60 8.02 -12.87
C ALA A 255 -24.55 7.50 -11.78
N ASP A 256 -24.16 7.58 -10.49
CA ASP A 256 -25.04 7.26 -9.34
C ASP A 256 -26.16 8.28 -9.12
N ALA A 257 -26.19 9.39 -9.88
CA ALA A 257 -27.24 10.39 -9.77
C ALA A 257 -28.63 9.79 -10.14
N PRO A 258 -29.70 10.17 -9.40
CA PRO A 258 -31.03 9.57 -9.57
C PRO A 258 -31.57 9.60 -11.00
N GLU A 259 -31.20 10.58 -11.80
CA GLU A 259 -31.64 10.70 -13.20
C GLU A 259 -31.15 9.58 -14.11
N PHE A 260 -30.13 8.80 -13.70
CA PHE A 260 -29.60 7.67 -14.45
C PHE A 260 -30.18 6.31 -13.99
N ASN A 261 -31.04 6.29 -12.97
CA ASN A 261 -31.65 5.07 -12.41
C ASN A 261 -32.87 4.58 -13.20
N GLU A 262 -33.14 5.13 -14.39
CA GLU A 262 -34.21 4.69 -15.26
C GLU A 262 -33.82 3.45 -16.07
N TYR A 263 -34.79 2.55 -16.31
CA TYR A 263 -34.60 1.36 -17.11
C TYR A 263 -35.01 1.59 -18.56
N PRO A 264 -34.07 1.66 -19.53
CA PRO A 264 -34.35 2.15 -20.90
C PRO A 264 -34.93 1.11 -21.87
N HIS A 265 -35.16 -0.14 -21.52
CA HIS A 265 -35.72 -1.22 -22.38
C HIS A 265 -35.12 -1.29 -23.80
N ILE A 266 -33.77 -1.33 -23.92
CA ILE A 266 -33.05 -1.20 -25.18
C ILE A 266 -33.20 -2.41 -26.15
N GLY A 267 -33.69 -3.56 -25.67
CA GLY A 267 -33.77 -4.78 -26.47
C GLY A 267 -34.87 -4.76 -27.54
N THR A 268 -36.11 -4.52 -27.14
CA THR A 268 -37.29 -4.58 -28.01
C THR A 268 -37.82 -3.22 -28.47
N LEU A 269 -37.42 -2.15 -27.80
CA LEU A 269 -37.91 -0.79 -28.06
C LEU A 269 -36.85 0.14 -28.61
N ARG A 270 -35.85 -0.40 -29.29
CA ARG A 270 -34.82 0.42 -29.95
C ARG A 270 -35.48 1.22 -31.09
N ASN A 271 -35.83 2.45 -30.78
CA ASN A 271 -36.43 3.40 -31.68
C ASN A 271 -35.80 4.80 -31.49
N SER A 272 -36.20 5.75 -32.33
CA SER A 272 -35.68 7.13 -32.28
C SER A 272 -35.84 7.80 -30.92
N THR A 273 -36.87 7.43 -30.14
CA THR A 273 -37.09 7.96 -28.79
C THR A 273 -36.02 7.47 -27.82
N VAL A 274 -35.69 6.18 -27.80
CA VAL A 274 -34.65 5.61 -26.94
C VAL A 274 -33.28 6.15 -27.33
N GLU A 275 -33.01 6.31 -28.62
CA GLU A 275 -31.76 6.91 -29.10
C GLU A 275 -31.66 8.40 -28.70
N SER A 276 -32.74 9.14 -28.73
CA SER A 276 -32.79 10.54 -28.26
C SER A 276 -32.54 10.62 -26.75
N LEU A 277 -33.21 9.78 -25.96
CA LEU A 277 -33.01 9.69 -24.51
C LEU A 277 -31.55 9.33 -24.17
N PHE A 278 -30.97 8.35 -24.86
CA PHE A 278 -29.57 7.98 -24.66
C PHE A 278 -28.64 9.18 -24.89
N ARG A 279 -28.82 9.94 -26.00
CA ARG A 279 -28.04 11.13 -26.27
C ARG A 279 -28.23 12.21 -25.18
N GLN A 280 -29.45 12.38 -24.69
CA GLN A 280 -29.75 13.31 -23.60
C GLN A 280 -29.03 12.92 -22.32
N LYS A 281 -29.06 11.60 -21.93
CA LYS A 281 -28.35 11.13 -20.75
C LYS A 281 -26.82 11.30 -20.88
N VAL A 282 -26.25 11.02 -22.06
CA VAL A 282 -24.82 11.26 -22.32
C VAL A 282 -24.47 12.75 -22.17
N THR A 283 -25.32 13.65 -22.69
CA THR A 283 -25.09 15.09 -22.56
C THR A 283 -25.19 15.56 -21.10
N SER A 284 -26.20 15.06 -20.37
CA SER A 284 -26.33 15.36 -18.93
C SER A 284 -25.14 14.86 -18.12
N LEU A 285 -24.67 13.64 -18.39
CA LEU A 285 -23.50 13.08 -17.74
C LEU A 285 -22.24 13.91 -18.00
N ALA A 286 -22.00 14.29 -19.27
CA ALA A 286 -20.87 15.14 -19.65
C ALA A 286 -20.91 16.50 -18.94
N ALA A 287 -22.09 17.13 -18.88
CA ALA A 287 -22.28 18.41 -18.19
C ALA A 287 -22.00 18.27 -16.66
N ARG A 288 -22.39 17.18 -16.04
CA ARG A 288 -22.12 16.94 -14.62
C ARG A 288 -20.63 16.68 -14.37
N MET A 289 -19.95 15.97 -15.25
CA MET A 289 -18.50 15.77 -15.15
C MET A 289 -17.75 17.10 -15.31
N ASP A 290 -18.17 17.95 -16.25
CA ASP A 290 -17.58 19.27 -16.48
C ASP A 290 -17.80 20.24 -15.31
N ALA A 291 -18.91 20.06 -14.56
CA ALA A 291 -19.24 20.88 -13.39
C ALA A 291 -18.47 20.48 -12.11
N LEU A 292 -17.73 19.37 -12.11
CA LEU A 292 -16.92 18.97 -10.97
C LEU A 292 -15.79 19.98 -10.73
N ASP A 293 -15.53 20.26 -9.46
CA ASP A 293 -14.29 20.94 -9.08
C ASP A 293 -13.13 19.96 -9.21
N ALA A 294 -12.24 20.21 -10.14
CA ALA A 294 -11.14 19.31 -10.48
C ALA A 294 -10.17 19.08 -9.30
N GLY A 295 -9.97 20.08 -8.42
CA GLY A 295 -9.13 19.98 -7.24
C GLY A 295 -9.72 18.98 -6.25
N SER A 296 -10.96 19.21 -5.84
CA SER A 296 -11.69 18.33 -4.90
C SER A 296 -11.83 16.91 -5.45
N GLU A 297 -12.04 16.74 -6.75
CA GLU A 297 -12.14 15.42 -7.36
C GLU A 297 -10.79 14.68 -7.36
N LEU A 298 -9.69 15.37 -7.66
CA LEU A 298 -8.35 14.77 -7.57
C LEU A 298 -7.99 14.39 -6.13
N ASP A 299 -8.37 15.20 -5.13
CA ASP A 299 -8.16 14.87 -3.72
C ASP A 299 -8.95 13.62 -3.32
N ARG A 300 -10.22 13.50 -3.74
CA ARG A 300 -11.03 12.30 -3.52
C ARG A 300 -10.41 11.06 -4.19
N LEU A 301 -9.99 11.19 -5.43
CA LEU A 301 -9.34 10.11 -6.17
C LEU A 301 -8.01 9.70 -5.51
N ALA A 302 -7.23 10.67 -5.00
CA ALA A 302 -6.01 10.39 -4.28
C ALA A 302 -6.29 9.60 -3.00
N GLU A 303 -7.33 9.98 -2.23
CA GLU A 303 -7.73 9.27 -1.03
C GLU A 303 -8.15 7.82 -1.31
N LEU A 304 -8.95 7.58 -2.34
CA LEU A 304 -9.28 6.23 -2.80
C LEU A 304 -8.02 5.40 -3.16
N GLY A 305 -7.00 6.04 -3.72
CA GLY A 305 -5.72 5.41 -4.02
C GLY A 305 -4.93 5.01 -2.78
N ARG A 306 -4.99 5.80 -1.72
CA ARG A 306 -4.31 5.54 -0.43
C ARG A 306 -5.00 4.44 0.38
N HIS A 307 -6.30 4.25 0.17
CA HIS A 307 -7.09 3.34 1.00
C HIS A 307 -6.62 1.89 0.88
N MET A 308 -5.88 1.43 1.89
CA MET A 308 -5.44 0.05 2.02
C MET A 308 -6.42 -0.70 2.95
N PRO A 309 -7.05 -1.79 2.51
CA PRO A 309 -7.81 -2.64 3.42
C PRO A 309 -6.91 -3.09 4.58
N GLY A 310 -7.36 -2.88 5.81
CA GLY A 310 -6.59 -3.22 7.01
C GLY A 310 -5.55 -2.18 7.43
N SER A 311 -5.74 -0.91 7.06
CA SER A 311 -4.89 0.21 7.50
C SER A 311 -4.95 0.48 9.01
N SER A 312 -5.84 -0.19 9.77
CA SER A 312 -5.81 -0.12 11.22
C SER A 312 -4.46 -0.63 11.74
N ARG A 313 -3.86 0.11 12.64
CA ARG A 313 -2.54 -0.21 13.24
C ARG A 313 -2.57 -1.45 14.17
N GLY A 314 -3.65 -2.23 14.16
CA GLY A 314 -3.81 -3.43 14.98
C GLY A 314 -4.15 -3.14 16.46
N SER A 315 -4.46 -1.87 16.80
CA SER A 315 -4.80 -1.45 18.17
C SER A 315 -6.30 -1.39 18.47
N THR A 316 -7.15 -1.69 17.50
CA THR A 316 -8.62 -1.50 17.62
C THR A 316 -9.23 -2.30 18.78
N PHE A 317 -8.87 -3.57 18.94
CA PHE A 317 -9.39 -4.37 20.06
C PHE A 317 -8.94 -3.81 21.42
N GLN A 318 -7.67 -3.40 21.53
CA GLN A 318 -7.15 -2.76 22.74
C GLN A 318 -7.88 -1.44 23.02
N THR A 319 -8.03 -0.59 21.99
CA THR A 319 -8.78 0.66 22.08
C THR A 319 -10.22 0.41 22.56
N ILE A 320 -10.92 -0.58 22.00
CA ILE A 320 -12.28 -0.94 22.44
C ILE A 320 -12.29 -1.37 23.92
N ALA A 321 -11.35 -2.24 24.32
CA ALA A 321 -11.25 -2.73 25.68
C ALA A 321 -10.97 -1.63 26.71
N GLU A 322 -10.19 -0.62 26.34
CA GLU A 322 -9.77 0.49 27.23
C GLU A 322 -10.73 1.70 27.17
N THR A 323 -11.62 1.76 26.16
CA THR A 323 -12.49 2.93 25.92
C THR A 323 -13.36 3.28 27.12
N ASP A 324 -13.88 2.30 27.84
CA ASP A 324 -14.79 2.52 28.98
C ASP A 324 -14.06 3.11 30.20
N GLY A 325 -12.75 2.88 30.31
CA GLY A 325 -11.88 3.42 31.33
C GLY A 325 -11.11 4.69 30.92
N LEU A 326 -11.47 5.32 29.80
CA LEU A 326 -10.75 6.46 29.25
C LEU A 326 -10.74 7.63 30.24
N THR A 327 -9.53 8.10 30.59
CA THR A 327 -9.32 9.28 31.44
C THR A 327 -9.09 10.53 30.61
N PRO A 328 -9.29 11.75 31.13
CA PRO A 328 -9.01 12.99 30.39
C PRO A 328 -7.57 13.11 29.86
N ASP A 329 -6.61 12.52 30.56
CA ASP A 329 -5.19 12.57 30.20
C ASP A 329 -4.77 11.48 29.20
N ALA A 330 -5.66 10.53 28.90
CA ALA A 330 -5.40 9.47 27.95
C ALA A 330 -5.13 10.07 26.57
N LEU A 331 -4.02 9.69 25.95
CA LEU A 331 -3.64 10.20 24.65
C LEU A 331 -4.37 9.41 23.55
N LEU A 332 -5.09 10.13 22.73
CA LEU A 332 -5.81 9.64 21.56
C LEU A 332 -5.22 10.25 20.30
N ARG A 333 -5.37 9.57 19.19
CA ARG A 333 -5.08 10.10 17.85
C ARG A 333 -6.18 9.74 16.88
N ARG A 334 -6.32 10.50 15.81
CA ARG A 334 -7.20 10.16 14.70
C ARG A 334 -6.68 8.92 13.99
N THR A 335 -7.60 8.03 13.65
CA THR A 335 -7.32 6.88 12.79
C THR A 335 -7.39 7.29 11.31
N GLY A 336 -6.88 6.45 10.41
CA GLY A 336 -7.14 6.57 8.97
C GLY A 336 -8.55 6.10 8.55
N ALA A 337 -9.53 6.12 9.45
CA ALA A 337 -10.90 5.76 9.10
C ALA A 337 -11.49 6.84 8.18
N SER A 338 -12.09 6.40 7.06
CA SER A 338 -12.82 7.30 6.17
C SER A 338 -14.03 7.88 6.92
N VAL A 339 -14.08 9.19 7.00
CA VAL A 339 -15.19 9.94 7.62
C VAL A 339 -15.73 10.91 6.59
N GLU A 340 -16.95 10.67 6.16
CA GLU A 340 -17.65 11.56 5.24
C GLU A 340 -18.61 12.45 6.04
N PHE A 341 -18.65 13.72 5.69
CA PHE A 341 -19.54 14.70 6.30
C PHE A 341 -20.62 15.13 5.31
N GLY A 342 -21.88 14.94 5.68
CA GLY A 342 -23.04 15.40 4.93
C GLY A 342 -23.42 16.85 5.25
N ALA A 343 -24.60 17.25 4.79
CA ALA A 343 -25.10 18.59 5.01
C ALA A 343 -25.34 18.90 6.50
N ASN A 344 -25.13 20.16 6.90
CA ASN A 344 -25.48 20.64 8.22
C ASN A 344 -26.96 21.04 8.22
N ASP A 345 -27.75 20.40 9.09
CA ASP A 345 -29.16 20.72 9.32
C ASP A 345 -29.40 20.99 10.80
N GLY A 346 -29.81 22.21 11.12
CA GLY A 346 -30.15 22.61 12.49
C GLY A 346 -29.01 22.50 13.51
N GLY A 347 -27.75 22.67 13.10
CA GLY A 347 -26.56 22.57 13.97
C GLY A 347 -26.07 21.14 14.19
N ARG A 348 -26.59 20.18 13.43
CA ARG A 348 -26.10 18.80 13.36
C ARG A 348 -25.65 18.47 11.95
N THR A 349 -24.58 17.71 11.84
CA THR A 349 -24.03 17.24 10.58
C THR A 349 -24.15 15.71 10.53
N GLU A 350 -24.63 15.17 9.45
CA GLU A 350 -24.56 13.74 9.20
C GLU A 350 -23.09 13.35 8.98
N MET A 351 -22.64 12.34 9.67
CA MET A 351 -21.29 11.77 9.57
C MET A 351 -21.41 10.29 9.23
N THR A 352 -20.75 9.86 8.17
CA THR A 352 -20.66 8.45 7.81
C THR A 352 -19.27 7.94 8.17
N VAL A 353 -19.20 6.90 9.01
CA VAL A 353 -17.97 6.24 9.42
C VAL A 353 -18.11 4.74 9.19
N ASN A 354 -17.20 4.14 8.45
CA ASN A 354 -17.25 2.69 8.16
C ASN A 354 -18.61 2.21 7.65
N GLY A 355 -19.32 3.04 6.87
CA GLY A 355 -20.67 2.77 6.36
C GLY A 355 -21.81 3.02 7.34
N HIS A 356 -21.54 3.41 8.59
CA HIS A 356 -22.55 3.76 9.58
C HIS A 356 -22.82 5.26 9.58
N ARG A 357 -24.10 5.63 9.37
CA ARG A 357 -24.53 7.04 9.40
C ARG A 357 -24.97 7.43 10.80
N ILE A 358 -24.41 8.50 11.30
CA ILE A 358 -24.76 9.09 12.60
C ILE A 358 -24.90 10.62 12.47
N ALA A 359 -25.78 11.20 13.27
CA ALA A 359 -25.89 12.66 13.34
C ALA A 359 -25.06 13.16 14.53
N VAL A 360 -24.06 13.99 14.27
CA VAL A 360 -23.19 14.60 15.28
C VAL A 360 -23.42 16.11 15.35
N PRO A 361 -23.12 16.79 16.46
CA PRO A 361 -23.10 18.25 16.49
C PRO A 361 -22.10 18.77 15.44
N ALA A 362 -22.44 19.88 14.75
CA ALA A 362 -21.59 20.45 13.72
C ALA A 362 -20.17 20.73 14.21
N GLN A 363 -20.00 21.19 15.45
CA GLN A 363 -18.70 21.43 16.09
C GLN A 363 -17.84 20.16 16.21
N VAL A 364 -18.46 18.99 16.38
CA VAL A 364 -17.74 17.69 16.39
C VAL A 364 -17.23 17.37 14.99
N ALA A 365 -18.06 17.56 13.97
CA ALA A 365 -17.67 17.35 12.58
C ALA A 365 -16.52 18.28 12.16
N GLU A 366 -16.64 19.58 12.45
CA GLU A 366 -15.61 20.59 12.17
C GLU A 366 -14.28 20.26 12.88
N ARG A 367 -14.35 19.85 14.16
CA ARG A 367 -13.16 19.47 14.91
C ARG A 367 -12.49 18.24 14.33
N LEU A 368 -13.26 17.20 14.00
CA LEU A 368 -12.71 15.98 13.39
C LEU A 368 -12.06 16.25 12.01
N ALA A 369 -12.65 17.14 11.21
CA ALA A 369 -12.07 17.55 9.94
C ALA A 369 -10.73 18.30 10.11
N SER A 370 -10.52 18.97 11.26
CA SER A 370 -9.31 19.73 11.57
C SER A 370 -8.23 18.93 12.31
N LEU A 371 -8.50 17.67 12.69
CA LEU A 371 -7.52 16.83 13.37
C LEU A 371 -6.59 16.16 12.38
N ASP A 372 -5.30 16.37 12.55
CA ASP A 372 -4.28 15.68 11.79
C ASP A 372 -4.17 14.20 12.21
N GLU A 373 -3.95 13.34 11.24
CA GLU A 373 -3.71 11.92 11.49
C GLU A 373 -2.36 11.74 12.19
N GLY A 374 -2.39 11.10 13.34
CA GLY A 374 -1.17 10.69 14.06
C GLY A 374 -0.68 11.61 15.16
N GLU A 375 -1.13 12.85 15.28
CA GLU A 375 -0.81 13.68 16.45
C GLU A 375 -1.60 13.23 17.69
N PRO A 376 -0.92 12.86 18.80
CA PRO A 376 -1.60 12.49 20.03
C PRO A 376 -2.24 13.70 20.70
N ILE A 377 -3.51 13.57 21.12
CA ILE A 377 -4.27 14.61 21.81
C ILE A 377 -4.85 13.99 23.09
N PRO A 378 -4.76 14.68 24.26
CA PRO A 378 -5.46 14.22 25.46
C PRO A 378 -6.97 14.14 25.23
N ALA A 379 -7.62 13.09 25.70
CA ALA A 379 -9.06 12.88 25.53
C ALA A 379 -9.89 14.07 26.06
N GLY A 380 -9.43 14.70 27.14
CA GLY A 380 -10.03 15.90 27.71
C GLY A 380 -9.90 17.15 26.84
N GLU A 381 -9.01 17.15 25.85
CA GLU A 381 -8.68 18.30 24.97
C GLU A 381 -9.10 18.08 23.51
N VAL A 382 -9.67 16.92 23.17
CA VAL A 382 -10.16 16.65 21.81
C VAL A 382 -11.11 17.74 21.34
N PHE A 383 -11.94 18.27 22.23
CA PHE A 383 -12.86 19.38 21.95
C PHE A 383 -12.50 20.62 22.78
N PRO A 384 -11.77 21.60 22.22
CA PRO A 384 -11.40 22.83 22.91
C PRO A 384 -12.61 23.62 23.38
N GLY A 385 -12.54 24.16 24.60
CA GLY A 385 -13.62 24.94 25.20
C GLY A 385 -14.76 24.11 25.81
N VAL A 386 -14.69 22.78 25.73
CA VAL A 386 -15.59 21.86 26.41
C VAL A 386 -14.92 21.37 27.70
N PRO A 387 -15.66 21.25 28.84
CA PRO A 387 -15.10 20.65 30.06
C PRO A 387 -14.48 19.27 29.79
N ALA A 388 -13.29 19.00 30.37
CA ALA A 388 -12.50 17.82 30.08
C ALA A 388 -13.28 16.49 30.18
N GLU A 389 -14.15 16.32 31.18
CA GLU A 389 -14.99 15.14 31.34
C GLU A 389 -15.99 14.95 30.17
N ARG A 390 -16.55 16.06 29.66
CA ARG A 390 -17.46 16.02 28.50
C ARG A 390 -16.72 15.74 27.19
N SER A 391 -15.53 16.34 27.02
CA SER A 391 -14.65 16.07 25.89
C SER A 391 -14.27 14.59 25.88
N THR A 392 -13.85 14.03 27.02
CA THR A 392 -13.54 12.60 27.17
C THR A 392 -14.71 11.70 26.82
N LYS A 393 -15.94 12.03 27.26
CA LYS A 393 -17.12 11.25 26.91
C LYS A 393 -17.45 11.29 25.42
N ALA A 394 -17.27 12.43 24.77
CA ALA A 394 -17.41 12.54 23.31
C ALA A 394 -16.31 11.73 22.59
N ALA A 395 -15.07 11.83 23.07
CA ALA A 395 -13.95 11.04 22.55
C ALA A 395 -14.19 9.52 22.70
N GLN A 396 -14.77 9.05 23.83
CA GLN A 396 -15.19 7.66 23.97
C GLN A 396 -16.17 7.20 22.87
N GLY A 397 -17.12 8.05 22.49
CA GLY A 397 -18.02 7.78 21.37
C GLY A 397 -17.28 7.62 20.05
N LEU A 398 -16.30 8.46 19.80
CA LEU A 398 -15.50 8.44 18.58
C LEU A 398 -14.51 7.25 18.53
N THR A 399 -13.97 6.83 19.68
CA THR A 399 -13.15 5.60 19.75
C THR A 399 -13.96 4.36 19.49
N ARG A 400 -15.20 4.28 19.99
CA ARG A 400 -16.13 3.16 19.70
C ARG A 400 -16.48 3.09 18.20
N LEU A 401 -16.52 4.23 17.52
CA LEU A 401 -16.75 4.31 16.07
C LEU A 401 -15.49 4.04 15.24
N GLY A 402 -14.32 3.89 15.89
CA GLY A 402 -13.06 3.69 15.22
C GLY A 402 -12.45 4.96 14.59
N VAL A 403 -12.97 6.14 14.92
CA VAL A 403 -12.44 7.45 14.44
C VAL A 403 -11.21 7.88 15.22
N LEU A 404 -11.17 7.55 16.51
CA LEU A 404 -10.03 7.76 17.39
C LEU A 404 -9.51 6.42 17.91
N GLU A 405 -8.23 6.35 18.21
CA GLU A 405 -7.58 5.20 18.87
C GLU A 405 -6.60 5.67 19.95
N MET A 406 -6.25 4.77 20.87
CA MET A 406 -5.24 5.04 21.90
C MET A 406 -3.86 5.27 21.27
N ALA A 407 -3.24 6.41 21.56
CA ALA A 407 -1.93 6.77 20.99
C ALA A 407 -0.74 5.99 21.58
N GLY A 408 -0.95 5.27 22.69
CA GLY A 408 0.07 4.49 23.40
C GLY A 408 -0.11 2.97 23.32
N ALA A 409 -1.14 2.48 22.62
CA ALA A 409 -1.37 1.06 22.46
C ALA A 409 -0.32 0.44 21.52
N ARG A 410 0.56 -0.39 22.10
CA ARG A 410 1.53 -1.25 21.38
C ARG A 410 1.21 -2.72 21.64
#